data_e6818b9356655a5bc857ac78ae488f22
#
_entry.id   e6818b9356655a5bc857ac78ae488f22
#
_cell.length_a   1.000
_cell.length_b   1.000
_cell.length_c   1.000
_cell.angle_alpha   90.00
_cell.angle_beta   90.00
_cell.angle_gamma   90.00
#
_symmetry.space_group_name_H-M   'P 1'
#
loop_
_entity.id
_entity.type
_entity.pdbx_description
1 polymer ?
#
loop_
_entity_poly.entity_id
_entity_poly.type
_entity_poly.pdbx_seq_one_letter_code
_entity_poly.pdbx_strand_id
1 'polypeptide(L)'
;HESYLNALLDYIIADFRRFRKEQADDSIGAMIVCKTNPQAREMYRLWQERFGFAQHIEKEWNGQLSMVAAPMAAYGHAKPLRASLILHDEGDKLERKAYIEEYKKQQTVDVLIVNQMLLTGFDAPRLKKLYLGRSLDGHDLLQALTRVNRPYKDFKYGYVVDFVDIKE
;
A
#
# COMPACT_ATOMS: atom_id res chain seq x y z
N HIS A 1 14.24 8.41 13.32
CA HIS A 1 13.86 7.32 12.41
C HIS A 1 12.34 7.20 12.25
N GLU A 2 11.57 7.15 13.34
CA GLU A 2 10.09 7.08 13.30
C GLU A 2 9.47 8.36 12.70
N SER A 3 10.01 9.53 13.02
CA SER A 3 9.55 10.80 12.45
C SER A 3 9.65 10.84 10.92
N TYR A 4 10.73 10.29 10.37
CA TYR A 4 10.91 10.18 8.91
C TYR A 4 9.85 9.24 8.28
N LEU A 5 9.61 8.06 8.88
CA LEU A 5 8.61 7.13 8.36
C LEU A 5 7.19 7.69 8.45
N ASN A 6 6.89 8.46 9.49
CA ASN A 6 5.61 9.16 9.62
C ASN A 6 5.42 10.18 8.49
N ALA A 7 6.41 11.04 8.25
CA ALA A 7 6.35 12.04 7.18
C ALA A 7 6.25 11.39 5.79
N LEU A 8 7.02 10.33 5.57
CA LEU A 8 6.98 9.55 4.33
C LEU A 8 5.61 8.93 4.11
N LEU A 9 5.03 8.33 5.14
CA LEU A 9 3.70 7.72 5.08
C LEU A 9 2.61 8.76 4.79
N ASP A 10 2.67 9.92 5.44
CA ASP A 10 1.72 11.01 5.20
C ASP A 10 1.79 11.51 3.76
N TYR A 11 2.99 11.64 3.21
CA TYR A 11 3.19 11.96 1.80
C TYR A 11 2.57 10.89 0.88
N ILE A 12 2.87 9.61 1.12
CA ILE A 12 2.37 8.49 0.30
C ILE A 12 0.83 8.47 0.30
N ILE A 13 0.22 8.62 1.47
CA ILE A 13 -1.25 8.63 1.60
C ILE A 13 -1.85 9.80 0.83
N ALA A 14 -1.30 11.01 0.99
CA ALA A 14 -1.79 12.21 0.32
C ALA A 14 -1.62 12.10 -1.20
N ASP A 15 -0.44 11.65 -1.68
CA ASP A 15 -0.14 11.48 -3.09
C ASP A 15 -1.03 10.42 -3.74
N PHE A 16 -1.21 9.27 -3.09
CA PHE A 16 -2.03 8.19 -3.62
C PHE A 16 -3.53 8.56 -3.68
N ARG A 17 -4.04 9.25 -2.68
CA ARG A 17 -5.41 9.78 -2.68
C ARG A 17 -5.62 10.80 -3.78
N ARG A 18 -4.67 11.74 -3.93
CA ARG A 18 -4.69 12.72 -5.01
C ARG A 18 -4.70 12.03 -6.37
N PHE A 19 -3.82 11.05 -6.57
CA PHE A 19 -3.73 10.28 -7.80
C PHE A 19 -5.04 9.59 -8.16
N ARG A 20 -5.68 8.88 -7.22
CA ARG A 20 -7.00 8.26 -7.42
C ARG A 20 -8.06 9.29 -7.78
N LYS A 21 -8.08 10.43 -7.10
CA LYS A 21 -9.02 11.51 -7.35
C LYS A 21 -8.85 12.11 -8.75
N GLU A 22 -7.62 12.40 -9.16
CA GLU A 22 -7.29 12.94 -10.48
C GLU A 22 -7.68 11.96 -11.60
N GLN A 23 -7.52 10.68 -11.37
CA GLN A 23 -7.88 9.62 -12.31
C GLN A 23 -9.37 9.23 -12.23
N ALA A 24 -10.12 9.72 -11.24
CA ALA A 24 -11.50 9.33 -10.94
C ALA A 24 -11.68 7.80 -10.84
N ASP A 25 -10.69 7.09 -10.29
CA ASP A 25 -10.68 5.63 -10.22
C ASP A 25 -10.09 5.11 -8.89
N ASP A 26 -10.96 4.70 -7.97
CA ASP A 26 -10.59 4.09 -6.69
C ASP A 26 -10.15 2.62 -6.80
N SER A 27 -10.25 2.01 -7.98
CA SER A 27 -9.79 0.63 -8.20
C SER A 27 -8.29 0.51 -8.40
N ILE A 28 -7.59 1.62 -8.63
CA ILE A 28 -6.14 1.67 -8.75
C ILE A 28 -5.49 1.22 -7.44
N GLY A 29 -4.48 0.35 -7.54
CA GLY A 29 -3.67 -0.09 -6.43
C GLY A 29 -2.29 0.53 -6.40
N ALA A 30 -1.64 0.49 -5.23
CA ALA A 30 -0.26 0.91 -5.03
C ALA A 30 0.59 -0.18 -4.37
N MET A 31 1.91 -0.01 -4.44
CA MET A 31 2.89 -0.82 -3.73
C MET A 31 3.97 0.08 -3.13
N ILE A 32 4.34 -0.18 -1.89
CA ILE A 32 5.45 0.47 -1.19
C ILE A 32 6.55 -0.56 -1.02
N VAL A 33 7.73 -0.28 -1.59
CA VAL A 33 8.91 -1.13 -1.47
C VAL A 33 9.83 -0.55 -0.41
N CYS A 34 9.89 -1.21 0.74
CA CYS A 34 10.71 -0.80 1.87
C CYS A 34 12.15 -1.34 1.75
N LYS A 35 13.09 -0.68 2.41
CA LYS A 35 14.50 -1.06 2.39
C LYS A 35 14.77 -2.38 3.15
N THR A 36 14.07 -2.59 4.25
CA THR A 36 14.26 -3.75 5.14
C THR A 36 12.93 -4.27 5.65
N ASN A 37 12.89 -5.54 6.11
CA ASN A 37 11.71 -6.12 6.74
C ASN A 37 11.27 -5.34 8.01
N PRO A 38 12.19 -4.95 8.93
CA PRO A 38 11.80 -4.10 10.06
C PRO A 38 11.15 -2.78 9.64
N GLN A 39 11.67 -2.13 8.60
CA GLN A 39 11.07 -0.90 8.07
C GLN A 39 9.67 -1.15 7.50
N ALA A 40 9.46 -2.26 6.80
CA ALA A 40 8.16 -2.62 6.25
C ALA A 40 7.13 -2.89 7.36
N ARG A 41 7.53 -3.59 8.43
CA ARG A 41 6.68 -3.82 9.62
C ARG A 41 6.32 -2.52 10.31
N GLU A 42 7.28 -1.63 10.48
CA GLU A 42 7.05 -0.33 11.11
C GLU A 42 6.13 0.56 10.24
N MET A 43 6.34 0.59 8.94
CA MET A 43 5.46 1.28 8.00
C MET A 43 4.02 0.74 8.08
N TYR A 44 3.86 -0.59 8.18
CA TYR A 44 2.55 -1.22 8.32
C TYR A 44 1.91 -0.92 9.69
N ARG A 45 2.69 -0.94 10.79
CA ARG A 45 2.22 -0.55 12.13
C ARG A 45 1.67 0.88 12.11
N LEU A 46 2.43 1.82 11.57
CA LEU A 46 2.02 3.22 11.43
C LEU A 46 0.78 3.37 10.52
N TRP A 47 0.67 2.54 9.49
CA TRP A 47 -0.52 2.48 8.64
C TRP A 47 -1.75 2.04 9.43
N GLN A 48 -1.60 0.99 10.23
CA GLN A 48 -2.68 0.48 11.08
C GLN A 48 -3.11 1.50 12.14
N GLU A 49 -2.20 2.25 12.70
CA GLU A 49 -2.54 3.34 13.63
C GLU A 49 -3.40 4.43 13.00
N ARG A 50 -3.17 4.72 11.71
CA ARG A 50 -3.98 5.71 10.97
C ARG A 50 -5.33 5.20 10.51
N PHE A 51 -5.43 3.92 10.16
CA PHE A 51 -6.61 3.34 9.51
C PHE A 51 -7.18 2.11 10.23
N GLY A 52 -6.48 1.53 11.20
CA GLY A 52 -6.79 0.24 11.82
C GLY A 52 -8.12 0.19 12.54
N PHE A 53 -8.57 1.30 13.10
CA PHE A 53 -9.89 1.36 13.75
C PHE A 53 -11.06 1.15 12.77
N ALA A 54 -10.89 1.52 11.52
CA ALA A 54 -11.91 1.26 10.49
C ALA A 54 -12.07 -0.23 10.17
N GLN A 55 -11.03 -1.04 10.34
CA GLN A 55 -11.08 -2.49 10.12
C GLN A 55 -11.76 -3.24 11.29
N HIS A 56 -11.63 -2.76 12.52
CA HIS A 56 -12.28 -3.35 13.69
C HIS A 56 -13.80 -3.13 13.70
N ILE A 57 -14.26 -1.98 13.24
CA ILE A 57 -15.69 -1.65 13.18
C ILE A 57 -16.45 -2.57 12.20
N GLU A 58 -15.83 -2.99 11.11
CA GLU A 58 -16.48 -3.90 10.15
C GLU A 58 -16.61 -5.35 10.67
N LYS A 59 -15.76 -5.79 11.63
CA LYS A 59 -15.78 -7.15 12.19
C LYS A 59 -16.69 -7.33 13.41
N GLU A 60 -17.01 -6.25 14.14
CA GLU A 60 -17.80 -6.30 15.39
C GLU A 60 -19.24 -5.80 15.26
N TRP A 61 -19.73 -5.55 14.05
CA TRP A 61 -21.10 -5.09 13.85
C TRP A 61 -22.11 -6.22 14.07
N ASN A 62 -22.45 -6.46 15.32
CA ASN A 62 -23.68 -7.14 15.75
C ASN A 62 -24.72 -6.13 16.30
N GLY A 63 -25.04 -5.08 15.54
CA GLY A 63 -26.29 -4.33 15.72
C GLY A 63 -26.37 -3.37 16.91
N GLN A 64 -25.29 -3.02 17.60
CA GLN A 64 -25.29 -1.97 18.62
C GLN A 64 -24.24 -0.89 18.31
N LEU A 65 -24.73 0.35 18.13
CA LEU A 65 -23.87 1.54 18.00
C LEU A 65 -23.11 1.78 19.32
N SER A 66 -21.85 1.44 19.39
CA SER A 66 -20.95 2.00 20.38
C SER A 66 -20.09 3.04 19.68
N MET A 67 -20.40 4.32 19.92
CA MET A 67 -19.60 5.45 19.47
C MET A 67 -18.29 5.51 20.27
N VAL A 68 -17.25 4.84 19.81
CA VAL A 68 -15.89 5.16 20.20
C VAL A 68 -15.31 6.04 19.11
N ALA A 69 -15.14 7.32 19.41
CA ALA A 69 -14.54 8.29 18.51
C ALA A 69 -13.10 7.88 18.18
N ALA A 70 -12.89 7.32 17.01
CA ALA A 70 -11.56 7.04 16.48
C ALA A 70 -10.93 8.30 15.88
N PRO A 71 -9.60 8.38 15.74
CA PRO A 71 -8.90 9.53 15.18
C PRO A 71 -9.08 9.65 13.65
N MET A 72 -10.31 9.61 13.17
CA MET A 72 -10.68 9.94 11.79
C MET A 72 -10.53 11.43 11.46
N ALA A 73 -10.24 12.26 12.47
CA ALA A 73 -10.17 13.72 12.33
C ALA A 73 -9.04 14.22 11.41
N ALA A 74 -7.99 13.42 11.21
CA ALA A 74 -6.84 13.86 10.40
C ALA A 74 -7.09 13.74 8.87
N TYR A 75 -8.00 12.89 8.42
CA TYR A 75 -8.20 12.61 6.99
C TYR A 75 -9.62 12.88 6.46
N GLY A 76 -10.49 13.50 7.27
CA GLY A 76 -11.86 13.85 6.88
C GLY A 76 -12.75 12.62 6.61
N HIS A 77 -13.85 12.81 5.88
CA HIS A 77 -14.78 11.74 5.51
C HIS A 77 -14.29 10.83 4.36
N ALA A 78 -12.99 10.84 4.05
CA ALA A 78 -12.45 10.03 2.98
C ALA A 78 -12.41 8.54 3.39
N LYS A 79 -12.80 7.65 2.49
CA LYS A 79 -12.74 6.19 2.69
C LYS A 79 -11.35 5.78 3.19
N PRO A 80 -11.24 4.97 4.25
CA PRO A 80 -9.97 4.49 4.75
C PRO A 80 -9.27 3.64 3.68
N LEU A 81 -7.96 3.82 3.54
CA LEU A 81 -7.13 3.00 2.66
C LEU A 81 -6.69 1.74 3.42
N ARG A 82 -6.81 0.59 2.80
CA ARG A 82 -6.41 -0.70 3.36
C ARG A 82 -5.05 -1.11 2.81
N ALA A 83 -4.15 -1.51 3.71
CA ALA A 83 -2.85 -2.05 3.34
C ALA A 83 -2.69 -3.49 3.80
N SER A 84 -1.87 -4.26 3.09
CA SER A 84 -1.39 -5.58 3.51
C SER A 84 0.13 -5.62 3.49
N LEU A 85 0.71 -6.21 4.53
CA LEU A 85 2.13 -6.47 4.64
C LEU A 85 2.45 -7.83 4.02
N ILE A 86 3.36 -7.87 3.04
CA ILE A 86 3.77 -9.10 2.36
C ILE A 86 5.28 -9.25 2.47
N LEU A 87 5.71 -10.08 3.42
CA LEU A 87 7.10 -10.44 3.65
C LEU A 87 7.25 -11.96 3.62
N HIS A 88 8.44 -12.45 3.30
CA HIS A 88 8.71 -13.90 3.23
C HIS A 88 8.70 -14.56 4.62
N ASP A 89 8.99 -13.79 5.66
CA ASP A 89 9.08 -14.20 7.06
C ASP A 89 7.86 -13.76 7.90
N GLU A 90 6.77 -13.35 7.26
CA GLU A 90 5.53 -12.92 7.91
C GLU A 90 4.36 -13.79 7.44
N GLY A 91 3.60 -14.34 8.41
CA GLY A 91 2.49 -15.25 8.13
C GLY A 91 2.92 -16.54 7.41
N ASP A 92 1.96 -17.38 7.08
CA ASP A 92 2.23 -18.56 6.27
C ASP A 92 2.12 -18.26 4.76
N LYS A 93 2.50 -19.24 3.92
CA LYS A 93 2.45 -19.10 2.47
C LYS A 93 1.03 -18.98 1.93
N LEU A 94 0.06 -19.61 2.60
CA LEU A 94 -1.36 -19.59 2.18
C LEU A 94 -1.98 -18.23 2.49
N GLU A 95 -1.72 -17.68 3.67
CA GLU A 95 -2.17 -16.33 4.06
C GLU A 95 -1.62 -15.29 3.10
N ARG A 96 -0.31 -15.29 2.82
CA ARG A 96 0.29 -14.36 1.85
C ARG A 96 -0.35 -14.50 0.47
N LYS A 97 -0.61 -15.72 0.02
CA LYS A 97 -1.28 -15.96 -1.27
C LYS A 97 -2.70 -15.42 -1.26
N ALA A 98 -3.44 -15.59 -0.16
CA ALA A 98 -4.79 -15.07 0.00
C ALA A 98 -4.81 -13.53 -0.12
N TYR A 99 -3.93 -12.81 0.60
CA TYR A 99 -3.83 -11.35 0.51
C TYR A 99 -3.48 -10.85 -0.90
N ILE A 100 -2.58 -11.57 -1.59
CA ILE A 100 -2.20 -11.25 -2.97
C ILE A 100 -3.40 -11.43 -3.91
N GLU A 101 -4.14 -12.52 -3.80
CA GLU A 101 -5.32 -12.76 -4.62
C GLU A 101 -6.47 -11.80 -4.30
N GLU A 102 -6.64 -11.44 -3.04
CA GLU A 102 -7.59 -10.40 -2.61
C GLU A 102 -7.26 -9.04 -3.22
N TYR A 103 -5.97 -8.64 -3.18
CA TYR A 103 -5.51 -7.44 -3.85
C TYR A 103 -5.80 -7.45 -5.36
N LYS A 104 -5.59 -8.59 -6.02
CA LYS A 104 -5.81 -8.71 -7.47
C LYS A 104 -7.27 -8.68 -7.88
N LYS A 105 -8.13 -9.37 -7.14
CA LYS A 105 -9.49 -9.71 -7.59
C LYS A 105 -10.58 -8.87 -6.92
N GLN A 106 -10.49 -8.68 -5.62
CA GLN A 106 -11.59 -8.12 -4.82
C GLN A 106 -11.44 -6.63 -4.53
N GLN A 107 -10.26 -6.06 -4.82
CA GLN A 107 -9.98 -4.64 -4.58
C GLN A 107 -10.22 -4.19 -3.12
N THR A 108 -10.16 -5.13 -2.17
CA THR A 108 -10.32 -4.85 -0.74
C THR A 108 -9.05 -4.31 -0.11
N VAL A 109 -7.89 -4.59 -0.71
CA VAL A 109 -6.59 -4.05 -0.32
C VAL A 109 -6.16 -3.01 -1.34
N ASP A 110 -5.85 -1.82 -0.89
CA ASP A 110 -5.47 -0.69 -1.74
C ASP A 110 -3.97 -0.62 -1.97
N VAL A 111 -3.19 -0.98 -0.95
CA VAL A 111 -1.72 -0.84 -0.94
C VAL A 111 -1.05 -2.10 -0.42
N LEU A 112 -0.02 -2.54 -1.12
CA LEU A 112 0.87 -3.61 -0.66
C LEU A 112 2.15 -2.98 -0.09
N ILE A 113 2.53 -3.39 1.12
CA ILE A 113 3.80 -3.01 1.75
C ILE A 113 4.72 -4.22 1.69
N VAL A 114 5.85 -4.09 1.01
CA VAL A 114 6.77 -5.19 0.71
C VAL A 114 8.23 -4.77 0.96
N ASN A 115 9.13 -5.74 1.00
CA ASN A 115 10.57 -5.49 0.89
C ASN A 115 11.07 -5.94 -0.50
N GLN A 116 11.33 -7.24 -0.69
CA GLN A 116 11.78 -7.81 -1.97
C GLN A 116 10.70 -8.64 -2.65
N MET A 117 9.72 -9.08 -1.88
CA MET A 117 8.63 -9.89 -2.41
C MET A 117 7.81 -9.11 -3.45
N LEU A 118 7.27 -9.85 -4.41
CA LEU A 118 6.40 -9.35 -5.47
C LEU A 118 7.09 -8.45 -6.52
N LEU A 119 8.37 -8.17 -6.38
CA LEU A 119 9.13 -7.48 -7.43
C LEU A 119 9.30 -8.38 -8.66
N THR A 120 9.29 -9.70 -8.46
CA THR A 120 9.30 -10.71 -9.54
C THR A 120 8.07 -11.61 -9.45
N GLY A 121 7.56 -12.07 -10.59
CA GLY A 121 6.47 -13.04 -10.66
C GLY A 121 5.08 -12.56 -10.22
N PHE A 122 4.92 -11.31 -9.79
CA PHE A 122 3.64 -10.74 -9.39
C PHE A 122 2.94 -10.06 -10.56
N ASP A 123 1.70 -10.44 -10.79
CA ASP A 123 0.86 -9.87 -11.84
C ASP A 123 -0.44 -9.30 -11.27
N ALA A 124 -0.54 -7.98 -11.23
CA ALA A 124 -1.73 -7.26 -10.85
C ALA A 124 -1.87 -6.01 -11.72
N PRO A 125 -2.68 -6.05 -12.79
CA PRO A 125 -2.85 -4.93 -13.71
C PRO A 125 -3.29 -3.62 -13.04
N ARG A 126 -4.05 -3.71 -11.93
CA ARG A 126 -4.48 -2.55 -11.15
C ARG A 126 -3.35 -1.82 -10.40
N LEU A 127 -2.16 -2.43 -10.29
CA LEU A 127 -0.99 -1.77 -9.70
C LEU A 127 -0.48 -0.68 -10.63
N LYS A 128 -0.73 0.58 -10.29
CA LYS A 128 -0.40 1.76 -11.11
C LYS A 128 0.51 2.74 -10.41
N LYS A 129 0.73 2.60 -9.11
CA LYS A 129 1.59 3.49 -8.35
C LYS A 129 2.61 2.67 -7.55
N LEU A 130 3.89 2.97 -7.72
CA LEU A 130 5.00 2.32 -7.03
C LEU A 130 5.80 3.36 -6.26
N TYR A 131 5.99 3.13 -4.96
CA TYR A 131 6.79 3.95 -4.08
C TYR A 131 8.05 3.20 -3.69
N LEU A 132 9.22 3.67 -4.13
CA LEU A 132 10.51 3.04 -3.88
C LEU A 132 11.21 3.69 -2.68
N GLY A 133 11.30 2.96 -1.56
CA GLY A 133 12.05 3.33 -0.37
C GLY A 133 13.43 2.68 -0.30
N ARG A 134 13.87 2.02 -1.37
CA ARG A 134 15.20 1.39 -1.50
C ARG A 134 15.73 1.53 -2.92
N SER A 135 17.06 1.59 -3.02
CA SER A 135 17.71 1.46 -4.32
C SER A 135 17.47 0.05 -4.88
N LEU A 136 17.07 -0.01 -6.13
CA LEU A 136 17.00 -1.23 -6.91
C LEU A 136 18.11 -1.19 -7.95
N ASP A 137 18.80 -2.32 -8.15
CA ASP A 137 19.72 -2.43 -9.27
C ASP A 137 18.99 -2.44 -10.62
N GLY A 138 19.72 -2.32 -11.73
CA GLY A 138 19.10 -2.16 -13.05
C GLY A 138 18.13 -3.29 -13.41
N HIS A 139 18.43 -4.53 -13.01
CA HIS A 139 17.56 -5.68 -13.29
C HIS A 139 16.29 -5.64 -12.43
N ASP A 140 16.43 -5.47 -11.13
CA ASP A 140 15.31 -5.41 -10.19
C ASP A 140 14.41 -4.19 -10.46
N LEU A 141 15.00 -3.05 -10.83
CA LEU A 141 14.27 -1.86 -11.25
C LEU A 141 13.42 -2.14 -12.50
N LEU A 142 14.00 -2.73 -13.54
CA LEU A 142 13.26 -3.10 -14.75
C LEU A 142 12.12 -4.06 -14.43
N GLN A 143 12.34 -5.05 -13.57
CA GLN A 143 11.30 -5.98 -13.13
C GLN A 143 10.16 -5.25 -12.41
N ALA A 144 10.48 -4.35 -11.49
CA ALA A 144 9.49 -3.54 -10.77
C ALA A 144 8.70 -2.64 -11.73
N LEU A 145 9.38 -1.97 -12.67
CA LEU A 145 8.74 -1.12 -13.68
C LEU A 145 7.78 -1.90 -14.58
N THR A 146 8.13 -3.14 -14.96
CA THR A 146 7.23 -3.97 -15.76
C THR A 146 5.94 -4.33 -15.02
N ARG A 147 5.92 -4.32 -13.66
CA ARG A 147 4.72 -4.63 -12.87
C ARG A 147 3.70 -3.49 -12.91
N VAL A 148 4.15 -2.23 -12.83
CA VAL A 148 3.24 -1.08 -12.88
C VAL A 148 2.87 -0.70 -14.32
N ASN A 149 3.66 -1.11 -15.29
CA ASN A 149 3.52 -0.71 -16.69
C ASN A 149 2.58 -1.61 -17.50
N ARG A 150 1.69 -2.34 -16.83
CA ARG A 150 0.67 -3.16 -17.48
C ARG A 150 -0.56 -2.35 -17.82
N PRO A 151 -1.19 -2.59 -18.98
CA PRO A 151 -2.47 -1.97 -19.30
C PRO A 151 -3.53 -2.30 -18.24
N TYR A 152 -4.27 -1.29 -17.81
CA TYR A 152 -5.40 -1.45 -16.89
C TYR A 152 -6.43 -0.36 -17.19
N LYS A 153 -7.62 -0.74 -17.64
CA LYS A 153 -8.63 0.20 -18.13
C LYS A 153 -8.01 1.16 -19.16
N ASP A 154 -8.10 2.47 -18.95
CA ASP A 154 -7.52 3.49 -19.83
C ASP A 154 -6.03 3.79 -19.53
N PHE A 155 -5.46 3.16 -18.49
CA PHE A 155 -4.05 3.34 -18.12
C PHE A 155 -3.13 2.55 -19.04
N LYS A 156 -2.27 3.25 -19.75
CA LYS A 156 -1.24 2.65 -20.61
C LYS A 156 0.05 2.35 -19.86
N TYR A 157 0.35 3.09 -18.78
CA TYR A 157 1.56 2.97 -17.98
C TYR A 157 1.27 3.22 -16.50
N GLY A 158 2.23 2.86 -15.66
CA GLY A 158 2.23 3.15 -14.23
C GLY A 158 3.14 4.32 -13.87
N TYR A 159 3.13 4.68 -12.61
CA TYR A 159 3.88 5.80 -12.05
C TYR A 159 4.76 5.31 -10.91
N VAL A 160 5.99 5.82 -10.87
CA VAL A 160 6.96 5.50 -9.83
C VAL A 160 7.35 6.78 -9.12
N VAL A 161 7.38 6.72 -7.80
CA VAL A 161 7.93 7.76 -6.92
C VAL A 161 9.15 7.15 -6.22
N ASP A 162 10.30 7.74 -6.42
CA ASP A 162 11.56 7.29 -5.85
C ASP A 162 11.96 8.19 -4.67
N PHE A 163 12.23 7.59 -3.51
CA PHE A 163 12.68 8.27 -2.30
C PHE A 163 14.15 7.99 -1.96
N VAL A 164 14.87 7.30 -2.85
CA VAL A 164 16.23 6.83 -2.55
C VAL A 164 17.24 7.96 -2.41
N ASP A 165 17.09 9.01 -3.19
CA ASP A 165 17.98 10.16 -3.20
C ASP A 165 17.61 11.26 -2.20
N ILE A 166 16.55 11.05 -1.40
CA ILE A 166 16.20 11.96 -0.31
C ILE A 166 17.20 11.73 0.83
N LYS A 167 18.20 12.59 0.91
CA LYS A 167 19.14 12.61 2.04
C LYS A 167 18.39 13.04 3.29
N GLU A 168 18.55 12.25 4.36
CA GLU A 168 18.09 12.59 5.71
C GLU A 168 18.81 13.85 6.24
#